data_1bfe93b5c780c09179d460d81eba31ed
#
_entry.id   1bfe93b5c780c09179d460d81eba31ed
#
_cell.length_a   1.000
_cell.length_b   1.000
_cell.length_c   1.000
_cell.angle_alpha   90.00
_cell.angle_beta   90.00
_cell.angle_gamma   90.00
#
_symmetry.space_group_name_H-M   'P 1'
#
loop_
_entity.id
_entity.type
_entity.pdbx_description
1 polymer ?
#
loop_
_entity_poly.entity_id
_entity_poly.type
_entity_poly.pdbx_seq_one_letter_code
_entity_poly.pdbx_strand_id
1 'polypeptide(L)'
;PYADVCLEGIKKYRQEGADMVGLLADIEPEVMDEHIALYGVRTDPSCLTALPGRWKTRTVCTAAVQSDGIMLHDVPEHLRTKRMCEAAVSSSIHALPYVPEALHTPDLYRKAMVNDPAAIQYFKPELLTREMCHEALYSSYDLRVLRYIPYKEIHEQLLERCEGYSRTKYFLDSMNPDYMTPKLAEMLF
;
A
#
# COMPACT_ATOMS: atom_id res chain seq x y z
N PRO A 1 -17.32 -32.37 11.61
CA PRO A 1 -18.53 -32.08 12.40
C PRO A 1 -18.33 -30.90 13.37
N TYR A 2 -17.20 -30.81 14.13
CA TYR A 2 -17.01 -29.70 15.08
C TYR A 2 -16.74 -28.36 14.38
N ALA A 3 -15.94 -28.34 13.33
CA ALA A 3 -15.67 -27.14 12.55
C ALA A 3 -16.93 -26.52 11.92
N ASP A 4 -17.84 -27.36 11.43
CA ASP A 4 -19.11 -26.90 10.85
C ASP A 4 -20.02 -26.25 11.91
N VAL A 5 -20.07 -26.84 13.13
CA VAL A 5 -20.83 -26.28 14.24
C VAL A 5 -20.23 -24.96 14.71
N CYS A 6 -18.90 -24.86 14.79
CA CYS A 6 -18.21 -23.60 15.09
C CYS A 6 -18.46 -22.55 14.02
N LEU A 7 -18.40 -22.91 12.74
CA LEU A 7 -18.65 -21.98 11.66
C LEU A 7 -20.08 -21.41 11.69
N GLU A 8 -21.07 -22.25 12.01
CA GLU A 8 -22.47 -21.80 12.19
C GLU A 8 -22.61 -20.89 13.42
N GLY A 9 -21.89 -21.20 14.53
CA GLY A 9 -21.81 -20.33 15.69
C GLY A 9 -21.22 -18.96 15.36
N ILE A 10 -20.11 -18.94 14.64
CA ILE A 10 -19.42 -17.71 14.21
C ILE A 10 -20.34 -16.86 13.33
N LYS A 11 -21.07 -17.48 12.38
CA LYS A 11 -22.03 -16.78 11.52
C LYS A 11 -23.16 -16.13 12.33
N LYS A 12 -23.64 -16.80 13.37
CA LYS A 12 -24.67 -16.27 14.26
C LYS A 12 -24.16 -15.08 15.08
N TYR A 13 -22.98 -15.21 15.71
CA TYR A 13 -22.37 -14.12 16.47
C TYR A 13 -22.09 -12.88 15.62
N ARG A 14 -21.71 -13.08 14.35
CA ARG A 14 -21.56 -11.96 13.41
C ARG A 14 -22.88 -11.21 13.21
N GLN A 15 -24.02 -11.89 13.09
CA GLN A 15 -25.33 -11.27 12.95
C GLN A 15 -25.68 -10.43 14.18
N GLU A 16 -25.12 -10.77 15.33
CA GLU A 16 -25.29 -10.05 16.61
C GLU A 16 -24.29 -8.90 16.79
N GLY A 17 -23.43 -8.62 15.78
CA GLY A 17 -22.47 -7.51 15.79
C GLY A 17 -21.19 -7.78 16.57
N ALA A 18 -20.82 -9.05 16.79
CA ALA A 18 -19.61 -9.41 17.51
C ALA A 18 -18.33 -9.04 16.73
N ASP A 19 -17.27 -8.69 17.48
CA ASP A 19 -15.92 -8.51 16.95
C ASP A 19 -15.35 -9.83 16.43
N MET A 20 -15.14 -9.90 15.13
CA MET A 20 -14.67 -11.11 14.47
C MET A 20 -13.21 -11.43 14.81
N VAL A 21 -12.37 -10.42 15.02
CA VAL A 21 -10.94 -10.60 15.36
C VAL A 21 -10.81 -11.22 16.74
N GLY A 22 -11.52 -10.69 17.73
CA GLY A 22 -11.55 -11.25 19.09
C GLY A 22 -12.11 -12.66 19.09
N LEU A 23 -13.17 -12.92 18.35
CA LEU A 23 -13.81 -14.23 18.29
C LEU A 23 -12.87 -15.30 17.71
N LEU A 24 -12.10 -14.98 16.67
CA LEU A 24 -11.11 -15.92 16.11
C LEU A 24 -9.91 -16.15 17.02
N ALA A 25 -9.52 -15.14 17.81
CA ALA A 25 -8.44 -15.26 18.78
C ALA A 25 -8.79 -16.20 19.92
N ASP A 26 -10.07 -16.30 20.28
CA ASP A 26 -10.59 -17.13 21.38
C ASP A 26 -10.91 -18.58 20.96
N ILE A 27 -10.84 -18.92 19.66
CA ILE A 27 -11.07 -20.28 19.18
C ILE A 27 -9.92 -21.19 19.61
N GLU A 28 -10.27 -22.30 20.27
CA GLU A 28 -9.29 -23.31 20.66
C GLU A 28 -8.53 -23.85 19.43
N PRO A 29 -7.21 -24.03 19.53
CA PRO A 29 -6.36 -24.48 18.42
C PRO A 29 -6.79 -25.77 17.74
N GLU A 30 -7.42 -26.67 18.49
CA GLU A 30 -7.88 -27.97 18.01
C GLU A 30 -9.16 -27.88 17.16
N VAL A 31 -9.91 -26.79 17.32
CA VAL A 31 -11.18 -26.53 16.61
C VAL A 31 -10.95 -25.68 15.36
N MET A 32 -9.92 -24.83 15.40
CA MET A 32 -9.57 -23.98 14.27
C MET A 32 -9.16 -24.80 13.06
N ASP A 33 -9.76 -24.51 11.90
CA ASP A 33 -9.37 -25.05 10.60
C ASP A 33 -9.27 -23.97 9.53
N GLU A 34 -8.85 -24.36 8.30
CA GLU A 34 -8.69 -23.42 7.19
C GLU A 34 -10.01 -22.80 6.76
N HIS A 35 -11.15 -23.50 6.89
CA HIS A 35 -12.45 -22.96 6.50
C HIS A 35 -12.90 -21.85 7.45
N ILE A 36 -12.68 -22.02 8.74
CA ILE A 36 -12.95 -21.02 9.77
C ILE A 36 -12.05 -19.80 9.53
N ALA A 37 -10.73 -20.02 9.35
CA ALA A 37 -9.78 -18.95 9.06
C ALA A 37 -10.17 -18.17 7.79
N LEU A 38 -10.52 -18.89 6.72
CA LEU A 38 -10.93 -18.30 5.45
C LEU A 38 -12.24 -17.51 5.57
N TYR A 39 -13.21 -18.03 6.32
CA TYR A 39 -14.45 -17.32 6.60
C TYR A 39 -14.17 -16.02 7.38
N GLY A 40 -13.32 -16.09 8.41
CA GLY A 40 -12.93 -14.93 9.19
C GLY A 40 -12.34 -13.82 8.32
N VAL A 41 -11.29 -14.11 7.56
CA VAL A 41 -10.61 -13.09 6.73
C VAL A 41 -11.45 -12.57 5.56
N ARG A 42 -12.44 -13.33 5.08
CA ARG A 42 -13.40 -12.85 4.08
C ARG A 42 -14.45 -11.93 4.69
N THR A 43 -14.72 -12.11 5.95
CA THR A 43 -15.68 -11.30 6.70
C THR A 43 -15.05 -10.00 7.17
N ASP A 44 -13.85 -10.12 7.74
CA ASP A 44 -13.01 -9.02 8.20
C ASP A 44 -11.54 -9.38 7.92
N PRO A 45 -10.88 -8.72 6.95
CA PRO A 45 -9.48 -9.00 6.63
C PRO A 45 -8.52 -8.89 7.81
N SER A 46 -8.84 -8.03 8.80
CA SER A 46 -8.04 -7.83 10.02
C SER A 46 -7.92 -9.11 10.85
N CYS A 47 -8.80 -10.09 10.64
CA CYS A 47 -8.69 -11.40 11.26
C CYS A 47 -7.35 -12.09 10.98
N LEU A 48 -6.68 -11.73 9.87
CA LEU A 48 -5.36 -12.29 9.55
C LEU A 48 -4.34 -12.01 10.66
N THR A 49 -4.45 -10.88 11.37
CA THR A 49 -3.54 -10.53 12.48
C THR A 49 -3.63 -11.53 13.62
N ALA A 50 -4.86 -11.94 13.97
CA ALA A 50 -5.14 -12.85 15.08
C ALA A 50 -4.86 -14.33 14.78
N LEU A 51 -4.76 -14.70 13.48
CA LEU A 51 -4.55 -16.09 13.12
C LEU A 51 -3.15 -16.59 13.49
N PRO A 52 -3.03 -17.77 14.13
CA PRO A 52 -1.76 -18.47 14.29
C PRO A 52 -1.08 -18.73 12.94
N GLY A 53 0.26 -18.72 12.92
CA GLY A 53 1.05 -18.84 11.67
C GLY A 53 0.71 -20.08 10.83
N ARG A 54 0.33 -21.19 11.45
CA ARG A 54 -0.09 -22.42 10.76
C ARG A 54 -1.34 -22.25 9.90
N TRP A 55 -2.21 -21.28 10.24
CA TRP A 55 -3.43 -20.96 9.51
C TRP A 55 -3.28 -19.78 8.53
N LYS A 56 -2.13 -19.12 8.54
CA LYS A 56 -1.75 -18.15 7.50
C LYS A 56 -1.31 -18.88 6.24
N THR A 57 -2.22 -19.72 5.69
CA THR A 57 -1.97 -20.43 4.43
C THR A 57 -1.99 -19.46 3.24
N ARG A 58 -1.47 -19.90 2.09
CA ARG A 58 -1.52 -19.08 0.87
C ARG A 58 -2.95 -18.68 0.51
N THR A 59 -3.91 -19.58 0.68
CA THR A 59 -5.34 -19.34 0.38
C THR A 59 -5.91 -18.25 1.28
N VAL A 60 -5.70 -18.38 2.59
CA VAL A 60 -6.19 -17.44 3.60
C VAL A 60 -5.54 -16.06 3.41
N CYS A 61 -4.22 -16.01 3.25
CA CYS A 61 -3.49 -14.76 3.02
C CYS A 61 -3.93 -14.08 1.72
N THR A 62 -4.14 -14.85 0.64
CA THR A 62 -4.62 -14.28 -0.63
C THR A 62 -6.01 -13.67 -0.47
N ALA A 63 -6.91 -14.34 0.24
CA ALA A 63 -8.26 -13.83 0.48
C ALA A 63 -8.25 -12.54 1.31
N ALA A 64 -7.43 -12.45 2.36
CA ALA A 64 -7.27 -11.25 3.17
C ALA A 64 -6.74 -10.08 2.33
N VAL A 65 -5.66 -10.29 1.58
CA VAL A 65 -5.02 -9.26 0.75
C VAL A 65 -5.93 -8.80 -0.40
N GLN A 66 -6.75 -9.67 -0.96
CA GLN A 66 -7.74 -9.30 -1.98
C GLN A 66 -8.87 -8.42 -1.43
N SER A 67 -9.21 -8.59 -0.15
CA SER A 67 -10.22 -7.78 0.52
C SER A 67 -9.65 -6.43 1.00
N ASP A 68 -8.42 -6.46 1.53
CA ASP A 68 -7.68 -5.26 1.94
C ASP A 68 -6.18 -5.46 1.70
N GLY A 69 -5.61 -4.68 0.76
CA GLY A 69 -4.21 -4.76 0.37
C GLY A 69 -3.22 -4.51 1.51
N ILE A 70 -3.60 -3.72 2.53
CA ILE A 70 -2.71 -3.46 3.67
C ILE A 70 -2.42 -4.74 4.47
N MET A 71 -3.28 -5.74 4.40
CA MET A 71 -3.07 -7.02 5.07
C MET A 71 -1.80 -7.76 4.60
N LEU A 72 -1.15 -7.28 3.55
CA LEU A 72 0.15 -7.80 3.13
C LEU A 72 1.20 -7.75 4.25
N HIS A 73 1.09 -6.81 5.20
CA HIS A 73 2.01 -6.70 6.34
C HIS A 73 1.98 -7.95 7.24
N ASP A 74 0.81 -8.58 7.39
CA ASP A 74 0.62 -9.79 8.22
C ASP A 74 0.89 -11.10 7.47
N VAL A 75 1.06 -11.04 6.17
CA VAL A 75 1.42 -12.22 5.37
C VAL A 75 2.88 -12.61 5.63
N PRO A 76 3.17 -13.86 5.99
CA PRO A 76 4.55 -14.34 6.08
C PRO A 76 5.33 -14.09 4.78
N GLU A 77 6.56 -13.60 4.86
CA GLU A 77 7.33 -13.15 3.68
C GLU A 77 7.46 -14.22 2.60
N HIS A 78 7.70 -15.48 3.00
CA HIS A 78 7.82 -16.61 2.08
C HIS A 78 6.54 -16.92 1.27
N LEU A 79 5.37 -16.39 1.70
CA LEU A 79 4.09 -16.53 1.00
C LEU A 79 3.77 -15.32 0.11
N ARG A 80 4.52 -14.22 0.21
CA ARG A 80 4.31 -13.00 -0.58
C ARG A 80 4.72 -13.19 -2.03
N THR A 81 3.81 -13.72 -2.84
CA THR A 81 4.05 -13.91 -4.27
C THR A 81 3.94 -12.60 -5.03
N LYS A 82 4.58 -12.51 -6.22
CA LYS A 82 4.47 -11.35 -7.11
C LYS A 82 3.01 -10.93 -7.35
N ARG A 83 2.14 -11.89 -7.67
CA ARG A 83 0.70 -11.63 -7.93
C ARG A 83 -0.01 -11.08 -6.70
N MET A 84 0.31 -11.59 -5.51
CA MET A 84 -0.26 -11.11 -4.25
C MET A 84 0.19 -9.67 -3.95
N CYS A 85 1.49 -9.38 -4.11
CA CYS A 85 2.03 -8.04 -3.92
C CYS A 85 1.45 -7.03 -4.93
N GLU A 86 1.30 -7.41 -6.20
CA GLU A 86 0.65 -6.58 -7.21
C GLU A 86 -0.81 -6.28 -6.85
N ALA A 87 -1.57 -7.28 -6.39
CA ALA A 87 -2.94 -7.08 -5.95
C ALA A 87 -3.02 -6.19 -4.70
N ALA A 88 -2.13 -6.40 -3.73
CA ALA A 88 -2.03 -5.59 -2.53
C ALA A 88 -1.78 -4.11 -2.85
N VAL A 89 -0.76 -3.83 -3.66
CA VAL A 89 -0.37 -2.48 -4.05
C VAL A 89 -1.45 -1.80 -4.91
N SER A 90 -2.16 -2.56 -5.74
CA SER A 90 -3.29 -2.04 -6.50
C SER A 90 -4.50 -1.68 -5.63
N SER A 91 -4.64 -2.32 -4.46
CA SER A 91 -5.71 -2.02 -3.50
C SER A 91 -5.30 -0.89 -2.53
N SER A 92 -4.04 -0.89 -2.08
CA SER A 92 -3.52 0.10 -1.13
C SER A 92 -2.03 0.36 -1.36
N ILE A 93 -1.66 1.61 -1.59
CA ILE A 93 -0.24 2.01 -1.71
C ILE A 93 0.55 1.76 -0.42
N HIS A 94 -0.11 1.72 0.71
CA HIS A 94 0.50 1.43 2.02
C HIS A 94 1.00 -0.03 2.12
N ALA A 95 0.67 -0.89 1.16
CA ALA A 95 1.23 -2.23 1.06
C ALA A 95 2.68 -2.24 0.52
N LEU A 96 3.12 -1.18 -0.18
CA LEU A 96 4.45 -1.11 -0.80
C LEU A 96 5.62 -1.39 0.15
N PRO A 97 5.65 -0.86 1.39
CA PRO A 97 6.75 -1.14 2.33
C PRO A 97 6.90 -2.63 2.70
N TYR A 98 5.85 -3.42 2.49
CA TYR A 98 5.81 -4.84 2.84
C TYR A 98 6.09 -5.76 1.65
N VAL A 99 6.27 -5.20 0.46
CA VAL A 99 6.67 -5.95 -0.73
C VAL A 99 8.12 -6.40 -0.59
N PRO A 100 8.44 -7.69 -0.81
CA PRO A 100 9.83 -8.15 -0.82
C PRO A 100 10.70 -7.37 -1.82
N GLU A 101 11.93 -7.08 -1.44
CA GLU A 101 12.83 -6.22 -2.23
C GLU A 101 13.00 -6.68 -3.68
N ALA A 102 13.11 -7.98 -3.89
CA ALA A 102 13.26 -8.59 -5.22
C ALA A 102 12.04 -8.35 -6.14
N LEU A 103 10.89 -7.95 -5.59
CA LEU A 103 9.66 -7.71 -6.33
C LEU A 103 9.41 -6.22 -6.63
N HIS A 104 10.26 -5.31 -6.13
CA HIS A 104 10.21 -3.91 -6.51
C HIS A 104 10.66 -3.75 -7.96
N THR A 105 9.75 -3.46 -8.85
CA THR A 105 10.00 -3.28 -10.27
C THR A 105 9.32 -2.00 -10.78
N PRO A 106 9.79 -1.39 -11.88
CA PRO A 106 9.11 -0.24 -12.49
C PRO A 106 7.64 -0.53 -12.81
N ASP A 107 7.30 -1.76 -13.21
CA ASP A 107 5.92 -2.14 -13.51
C ASP A 107 5.02 -2.17 -12.26
N LEU A 108 5.55 -2.63 -11.13
CA LEU A 108 4.84 -2.57 -9.85
C LEU A 108 4.56 -1.10 -9.47
N TYR A 109 5.54 -0.23 -9.64
CA TYR A 109 5.43 1.18 -9.33
C TYR A 109 4.41 1.89 -10.23
N ARG A 110 4.39 1.59 -11.55
CA ARG A 110 3.35 2.11 -12.43
C ARG A 110 1.95 1.68 -12.00
N LYS A 111 1.77 0.43 -11.59
CA LYS A 111 0.48 -0.05 -11.06
C LYS A 111 0.06 0.69 -9.80
N ALA A 112 1.00 0.97 -8.89
CA ALA A 112 0.73 1.77 -7.70
C ALA A 112 0.29 3.19 -8.07
N MET A 113 1.00 3.85 -8.98
CA MET A 113 0.75 5.23 -9.40
C MET A 113 -0.59 5.42 -10.13
N VAL A 114 -1.06 4.41 -10.86
CA VAL A 114 -2.39 4.46 -11.52
C VAL A 114 -3.50 4.68 -10.49
N ASN A 115 -3.35 4.10 -9.29
CA ASN A 115 -4.35 4.22 -8.24
C ASN A 115 -4.12 5.47 -7.38
N ASP A 116 -2.87 5.75 -7.06
CA ASP A 116 -2.51 6.92 -6.25
C ASP A 116 -1.10 7.42 -6.63
N PRO A 117 -0.98 8.58 -7.29
CA PRO A 117 0.31 9.18 -7.63
C PRO A 117 1.21 9.44 -6.41
N ALA A 118 0.64 9.60 -5.20
CA ALA A 118 1.41 9.74 -3.97
C ALA A 118 2.20 8.47 -3.59
N ALA A 119 1.94 7.34 -4.28
CA ALA A 119 2.74 6.12 -4.14
C ALA A 119 4.24 6.36 -4.37
N ILE A 120 4.61 7.39 -5.13
CA ILE A 120 6.00 7.76 -5.42
C ILE A 120 6.85 7.94 -4.14
N GLN A 121 6.24 8.31 -3.01
CA GLN A 121 6.91 8.45 -1.72
C GLN A 121 7.53 7.14 -1.19
N TYR A 122 7.04 6.00 -1.67
CA TYR A 122 7.52 4.65 -1.27
C TYR A 122 8.47 4.04 -2.29
N PHE A 123 8.76 4.75 -3.39
CA PHE A 123 9.57 4.20 -4.46
C PHE A 123 11.05 4.36 -4.17
N LYS A 124 11.84 3.40 -4.64
CA LYS A 124 13.29 3.51 -4.62
C LYS A 124 13.73 4.49 -5.70
N PRO A 125 14.54 5.52 -5.37
CA PRO A 125 14.97 6.52 -6.33
C PRO A 125 15.62 5.94 -7.59
N GLU A 126 16.34 4.81 -7.44
CA GLU A 126 17.05 4.12 -8.53
C GLU A 126 16.12 3.49 -9.57
N LEU A 127 14.87 3.23 -9.18
CA LEU A 127 13.84 2.63 -10.05
C LEU A 127 12.87 3.68 -10.62
N LEU A 128 12.99 4.94 -10.20
CA LEU A 128 12.20 6.02 -10.74
C LEU A 128 12.67 6.40 -12.15
N THR A 129 11.77 6.46 -13.09
CA THR A 129 12.03 7.03 -14.42
C THR A 129 11.49 8.46 -14.51
N ARG A 130 12.00 9.24 -15.47
CA ARG A 130 11.50 10.59 -15.71
C ARG A 130 10.02 10.60 -16.08
N GLU A 131 9.59 9.63 -16.87
CA GLU A 131 8.20 9.46 -17.30
C GLU A 131 7.29 9.22 -16.09
N MET A 132 7.70 8.36 -15.15
CA MET A 132 6.95 8.11 -13.90
C MET A 132 6.82 9.38 -13.05
N CYS A 133 7.90 10.18 -12.96
CA CYS A 133 7.88 11.43 -12.21
C CYS A 133 6.95 12.47 -12.86
N HIS A 134 6.97 12.59 -14.19
CA HIS A 134 6.04 13.43 -14.91
C HIS A 134 4.59 12.98 -14.71
N GLU A 135 4.33 11.67 -14.82
CA GLU A 135 2.99 11.12 -14.62
C GLU A 135 2.46 11.41 -13.22
N ALA A 136 3.29 11.22 -12.18
CA ALA A 136 2.91 11.53 -10.81
C ALA A 136 2.54 13.01 -10.61
N LEU A 137 3.31 13.93 -11.20
CA LEU A 137 3.06 15.38 -11.11
C LEU A 137 1.80 15.80 -11.84
N TYR A 138 1.57 15.28 -13.05
CA TYR A 138 0.44 15.67 -13.86
C TYR A 138 -0.87 15.05 -13.41
N SER A 139 -0.82 13.85 -12.81
CA SER A 139 -2.01 13.14 -12.35
C SER A 139 -2.49 13.57 -10.98
N SER A 140 -1.57 13.94 -10.07
CA SER A 140 -1.93 14.25 -8.68
C SER A 140 -2.41 15.67 -8.45
N TYR A 141 -2.02 16.63 -9.29
CA TYR A 141 -2.12 18.08 -8.99
C TYR A 141 -1.53 18.47 -7.63
N ASP A 142 -0.78 17.57 -6.98
CA ASP A 142 -0.21 17.72 -5.65
C ASP A 142 1.31 17.90 -5.75
N LEU A 143 1.76 19.11 -5.54
CA LEU A 143 3.19 19.42 -5.58
C LEU A 143 4.01 18.73 -4.50
N ARG A 144 3.40 18.17 -3.45
CA ARG A 144 4.12 17.44 -2.40
C ARG A 144 4.89 16.24 -2.94
N VAL A 145 4.50 15.69 -4.09
CA VAL A 145 5.25 14.63 -4.79
C VAL A 145 6.64 15.08 -5.23
N LEU A 146 6.88 16.39 -5.41
CA LEU A 146 8.20 16.95 -5.76
C LEU A 146 9.30 16.55 -4.79
N ARG A 147 8.98 16.37 -3.52
CA ARG A 147 9.95 15.96 -2.48
C ARG A 147 10.64 14.64 -2.82
N TYR A 148 9.97 13.79 -3.59
CA TYR A 148 10.41 12.43 -3.92
C TYR A 148 10.97 12.31 -5.34
N ILE A 149 10.96 13.38 -6.12
CA ILE A 149 11.43 13.39 -7.51
C ILE A 149 12.92 13.78 -7.55
N PRO A 150 13.82 12.85 -7.96
CA PRO A 150 15.26 13.12 -7.97
C PRO A 150 15.75 13.90 -9.18
N TYR A 151 14.88 14.24 -10.12
CA TYR A 151 15.24 14.92 -11.38
C TYR A 151 15.10 16.43 -11.26
N LYS A 152 16.24 17.13 -11.13
CA LYS A 152 16.31 18.59 -10.94
C LYS A 152 15.68 19.36 -12.07
N GLU A 153 15.81 18.88 -13.30
CA GLU A 153 15.25 19.50 -14.49
C GLU A 153 13.70 19.53 -14.47
N ILE A 154 13.07 18.56 -13.83
CA ILE A 154 11.61 18.54 -13.65
C ILE A 154 11.17 19.67 -12.72
N HIS A 155 11.94 19.92 -11.66
CA HIS A 155 11.68 21.03 -10.74
C HIS A 155 11.78 22.39 -11.45
N GLU A 156 12.81 22.59 -12.28
CA GLU A 156 13.01 23.81 -13.06
C GLU A 156 11.84 24.03 -14.06
N GLN A 157 11.50 23.01 -14.83
CA GLN A 157 10.40 23.08 -15.80
C GLN A 157 9.05 23.37 -15.14
N LEU A 158 8.81 22.81 -13.96
CA LEU A 158 7.57 23.05 -13.25
C LEU A 158 7.51 24.48 -12.71
N LEU A 159 8.62 25.02 -12.18
CA LEU A 159 8.69 26.36 -11.67
C LEU A 159 8.49 27.39 -12.79
N GLU A 160 9.05 27.18 -13.98
CA GLU A 160 8.82 28.02 -15.16
C GLU A 160 7.32 28.16 -15.52
N ARG A 161 6.52 27.15 -15.15
CA ARG A 161 5.06 27.14 -15.37
C ARG A 161 4.26 27.67 -14.19
N CYS A 162 4.89 27.88 -13.04
CA CYS A 162 4.25 28.43 -11.84
C CYS A 162 4.18 29.96 -11.96
N GLU A 163 2.99 30.49 -12.14
CA GLU A 163 2.74 31.94 -12.11
C GLU A 163 2.20 32.36 -10.74
N GLY A 164 2.83 33.38 -10.14
CA GLY A 164 2.36 34.04 -8.92
C GLY A 164 2.99 33.55 -7.61
N TYR A 165 3.19 34.50 -6.69
CA TYR A 165 3.91 34.32 -5.41
C TYR A 165 3.39 33.17 -4.54
N SER A 166 2.08 32.98 -4.46
CA SER A 166 1.50 31.91 -3.62
C SER A 166 1.86 30.52 -4.11
N ARG A 167 1.93 30.32 -5.42
CA ARG A 167 2.33 29.05 -6.03
C ARG A 167 3.81 28.80 -5.86
N THR A 168 4.64 29.81 -5.99
CA THR A 168 6.09 29.74 -5.78
C THR A 168 6.43 29.34 -4.34
N LYS A 169 5.75 29.94 -3.35
CA LYS A 169 5.92 29.57 -1.94
C LYS A 169 5.52 28.11 -1.71
N TYR A 170 4.37 27.68 -2.22
CA TYR A 170 3.91 26.29 -2.06
C TYR A 170 4.85 25.30 -2.76
N PHE A 171 5.42 25.67 -3.91
CA PHE A 171 6.46 24.88 -4.58
C PHE A 171 7.69 24.70 -3.70
N LEU A 172 8.21 25.79 -3.10
CA LEU A 172 9.36 25.74 -2.19
C LEU A 172 9.11 24.86 -0.98
N ASP A 173 7.95 25.00 -0.35
CA ASP A 173 7.58 24.21 0.82
C ASP A 173 7.44 22.72 0.51
N SER A 174 7.18 22.40 -0.77
CA SER A 174 6.96 21.04 -1.26
C SER A 174 8.23 20.37 -1.79
N MET A 175 9.24 21.15 -2.19
CA MET A 175 10.47 20.64 -2.79
C MET A 175 11.42 20.06 -1.74
N ASN A 176 12.19 19.02 -2.11
CA ASN A 176 13.31 18.59 -1.30
C ASN A 176 14.45 19.62 -1.43
N PRO A 177 14.95 20.18 -0.30
CA PRO A 177 16.04 21.17 -0.31
C PRO A 177 17.30 20.70 -1.03
N ASP A 178 17.60 19.40 -1.02
CA ASP A 178 18.78 18.81 -1.67
C ASP A 178 18.76 18.94 -3.20
N TYR A 179 17.59 19.26 -3.76
CA TYR A 179 17.42 19.44 -5.21
C TYR A 179 17.48 20.89 -5.65
N MET A 180 17.76 21.82 -4.73
CA MET A 180 17.97 23.22 -5.06
C MET A 180 19.15 23.40 -6.01
N THR A 181 18.91 24.02 -7.16
CA THR A 181 19.95 24.40 -8.12
C THR A 181 20.18 25.90 -8.09
N PRO A 182 21.34 26.41 -8.54
CA PRO A 182 21.55 27.87 -8.69
C PRO A 182 20.46 28.51 -9.56
N LYS A 183 20.07 27.86 -10.64
CA LYS A 183 18.99 28.33 -11.53
C LYS A 183 17.64 28.40 -10.81
N LEU A 184 17.28 27.39 -10.02
CA LEU A 184 16.06 27.42 -9.20
C LEU A 184 16.10 28.55 -8.18
N ALA A 185 17.25 28.77 -7.54
CA ALA A 185 17.43 29.89 -6.60
C ALA A 185 17.23 31.25 -7.29
N GLU A 186 17.83 31.46 -8.46
CA GLU A 186 17.67 32.70 -9.24
C GLU A 186 16.21 32.95 -9.68
N MET A 187 15.44 31.89 -9.94
CA MET A 187 14.01 32.00 -10.33
C MET A 187 13.09 32.30 -9.14
N LEU A 188 13.56 32.07 -7.91
CA LEU A 188 12.76 32.17 -6.68
C LEU A 188 13.00 33.45 -5.90
N PHE A 189 14.15 34.10 -6.12
CA PHE A 189 14.60 35.33 -5.44
C PHE A 189 14.93 36.44 -6.43
#